data_b5c3d3f65a8dc9166df7fbbfe40dd0cc
#
_entry.id   b5c3d3f65a8dc9166df7fbbfe40dd0cc
#
_cell.length_a   1.000
_cell.length_b   1.000
_cell.length_c   1.000
_cell.angle_alpha   90.00
_cell.angle_beta   90.00
_cell.angle_gamma   90.00
#
_symmetry.space_group_name_H-M   'P 1'
#
loop_
_entity.id
_entity.type
_entity.pdbx_description
1 polymer ?
#
loop_
_entity_poly.entity_id
_entity_poly.type
_entity_poly.pdbx_seq_one_letter_code
_entity_poly.pdbx_strand_id
1 'polypeptide(L)'
;HKEEMGRYFDTPKAQYTWRDYKIPSQVAAIEAFQRLNYKRAQLVPDMQRWLLQEKRTQLWDTPINTADAVYAFLYNNKVESLTTKTPSTLTIDGQPITTDTPTAGLGYVKQRLNGIEPRTFTAEKTSDGTSWGALYAQFWQKSSDVKASANGMTVKRELLTSDGNPLSGELKVGDKVRVRITI
;
A
#
# COMPACT_ATOMS: atom_id res chain seq x y z
N HIS A 1 -4.02 13.23 -11.43
CA HIS A 1 -3.68 11.92 -12.00
C HIS A 1 -2.17 11.68 -11.93
N LYS A 2 -1.73 10.69 -11.18
CA LYS A 2 -0.35 10.19 -11.19
C LYS A 2 -0.39 8.78 -11.78
N GLU A 3 0.26 8.56 -12.91
CA GLU A 3 0.23 7.27 -13.61
C GLU A 3 0.75 6.11 -12.76
N GLU A 4 1.77 6.36 -11.95
CA GLU A 4 2.33 5.38 -11.00
C GLU A 4 1.37 5.00 -9.88
N MET A 5 0.49 5.93 -9.48
CA MET A 5 -0.47 5.75 -8.39
C MET A 5 -1.83 5.21 -8.86
N GLY A 6 -2.01 5.03 -10.18
CA GLY A 6 -3.29 4.66 -10.74
C GLY A 6 -4.19 5.88 -11.02
N ARG A 7 -5.49 5.64 -11.23
CA ARG A 7 -6.47 6.65 -11.58
C ARG A 7 -7.54 6.80 -10.53
N TYR A 8 -7.95 8.05 -10.30
CA TYR A 8 -9.01 8.37 -9.36
C TYR A 8 -9.78 9.61 -9.79
N PHE A 9 -10.97 9.76 -9.25
CA PHE A 9 -11.75 10.99 -9.33
C PHE A 9 -11.43 11.87 -8.14
N ASP A 10 -11.13 13.12 -8.41
CA ASP A 10 -10.97 14.13 -7.37
C ASP A 10 -12.37 14.56 -6.92
N THR A 11 -12.83 13.93 -5.85
CA THR A 11 -14.14 14.22 -5.29
C THR A 11 -14.00 15.31 -4.22
N PRO A 12 -14.86 16.33 -4.23
CA PRO A 12 -14.84 17.34 -3.18
C PRO A 12 -15.14 16.69 -1.82
N LYS A 13 -14.36 17.07 -0.81
CA LYS A 13 -14.66 16.67 0.56
C LYS A 13 -16.01 17.19 0.98
N ALA A 14 -16.81 16.37 1.63
CA ALA A 14 -18.06 16.81 2.21
C ALA A 14 -17.78 17.85 3.31
N GLN A 15 -18.24 19.09 3.13
CA GLN A 15 -17.87 20.23 3.97
C GLN A 15 -18.35 20.12 5.43
N TYR A 16 -19.35 19.28 5.72
CA TYR A 16 -20.00 19.21 7.03
C TYR A 16 -20.08 17.81 7.62
N THR A 17 -19.43 16.84 7.01
CA THR A 17 -19.40 15.47 7.54
C THR A 17 -17.96 14.98 7.67
N TRP A 18 -17.72 14.15 8.66
CA TRP A 18 -16.45 13.44 8.83
C TRP A 18 -16.22 12.36 7.75
N ARG A 19 -17.22 12.08 6.90
CA ARG A 19 -17.13 11.09 5.82
C ARG A 19 -16.37 11.69 4.64
N ASP A 20 -15.30 11.03 4.29
CA ASP A 20 -14.66 11.20 3.00
C ASP A 20 -15.37 10.28 1.99
N TYR A 21 -15.98 10.85 0.96
CA TYR A 21 -16.65 10.08 -0.10
C TYR A 21 -15.68 9.55 -1.17
N LYS A 22 -14.41 9.68 -0.96
CA LYS A 22 -13.36 9.33 -1.90
C LYS A 22 -13.42 7.84 -2.29
N ILE A 23 -13.46 6.96 -1.30
CA ILE A 23 -13.55 5.51 -1.52
C ILE A 23 -14.88 5.08 -2.13
N PRO A 24 -16.05 5.44 -1.57
CA PRO A 24 -17.33 5.09 -2.16
C PRO A 24 -17.50 5.59 -3.60
N SER A 25 -17.06 6.81 -3.91
CA SER A 25 -17.13 7.36 -5.27
C SER A 25 -16.27 6.57 -6.25
N GLN A 26 -15.08 6.18 -5.83
CA GLN A 26 -14.18 5.37 -6.64
C GLN A 26 -14.77 3.97 -6.90
N VAL A 27 -15.33 3.33 -5.87
CA VAL A 27 -15.97 2.02 -5.99
C VAL A 27 -17.17 2.07 -6.94
N ALA A 28 -18.05 3.07 -6.78
CA ALA A 28 -19.19 3.27 -7.66
C ALA A 28 -18.77 3.48 -9.14
N ALA A 29 -17.68 4.23 -9.35
CA ALA A 29 -17.15 4.43 -10.68
C ALA A 29 -16.57 3.14 -11.29
N ILE A 30 -15.82 2.35 -10.50
CA ILE A 30 -15.32 1.04 -10.94
C ILE A 30 -16.49 0.14 -11.37
N GLU A 31 -17.52 0.03 -10.53
CA GLU A 31 -18.70 -0.76 -10.82
C GLU A 31 -19.42 -0.28 -12.10
N ALA A 32 -19.61 1.02 -12.24
CA ALA A 32 -20.25 1.59 -13.43
C ALA A 32 -19.48 1.26 -14.72
N PHE A 33 -18.16 1.40 -14.73
CA PHE A 33 -17.34 1.07 -15.89
C PHE A 33 -17.34 -0.44 -16.21
N GLN A 34 -17.38 -1.28 -15.21
CA GLN A 34 -17.49 -2.73 -15.38
C GLN A 34 -18.87 -3.12 -15.95
N ARG A 35 -19.97 -2.54 -15.44
CA ARG A 35 -21.33 -2.79 -15.94
C ARG A 35 -21.51 -2.31 -17.38
N LEU A 36 -20.93 -1.19 -17.73
CA LEU A 36 -21.02 -0.62 -19.07
C LEU A 36 -20.07 -1.29 -20.08
N ASN A 37 -19.26 -2.26 -19.67
CA ASN A 37 -18.24 -2.88 -20.51
C ASN A 37 -17.38 -1.83 -21.23
N TYR A 38 -16.98 -0.79 -20.52
CA TYR A 38 -16.26 0.33 -21.11
C TYR A 38 -14.92 -0.11 -21.69
N LYS A 39 -14.74 0.08 -22.99
CA LYS A 39 -13.66 -0.53 -23.79
C LYS A 39 -12.23 0.00 -23.53
N ARG A 40 -11.98 0.75 -22.46
CA ARG A 40 -10.62 1.11 -22.06
C ARG A 40 -10.04 0.05 -21.13
N ALA A 41 -9.27 -0.87 -21.69
CA ALA A 41 -8.75 -2.05 -21.00
C ALA A 41 -7.99 -1.73 -19.69
N GLN A 42 -7.28 -0.60 -19.63
CA GLN A 42 -6.48 -0.23 -18.44
C GLN A 42 -7.22 0.65 -17.43
N LEU A 43 -8.43 1.15 -17.74
CA LEU A 43 -9.10 2.10 -16.86
C LEU A 43 -9.46 1.48 -15.51
N VAL A 44 -10.17 0.35 -15.52
CA VAL A 44 -10.57 -0.32 -14.28
C VAL A 44 -9.38 -0.84 -13.47
N PRO A 45 -8.39 -1.52 -14.07
CA PRO A 45 -7.15 -1.90 -13.36
C PRO A 45 -6.41 -0.71 -12.73
N ASP A 46 -6.32 0.42 -13.42
CA ASP A 46 -5.69 1.64 -12.86
C ASP A 46 -6.49 2.21 -11.69
N MET A 47 -7.82 2.18 -11.77
CA MET A 47 -8.68 2.62 -10.67
C MET A 47 -8.60 1.69 -9.46
N GLN A 48 -8.52 0.39 -9.70
CA GLN A 48 -8.31 -0.61 -8.64
C GLN A 48 -6.91 -0.46 -8.02
N ARG A 49 -5.87 -0.17 -8.82
CA ARG A 49 -4.51 0.11 -8.31
C ARG A 49 -4.52 1.29 -7.34
N TRP A 50 -5.17 2.38 -7.72
CA TRP A 50 -5.30 3.54 -6.83
C TRP A 50 -6.04 3.17 -5.54
N LEU A 51 -7.16 2.46 -5.64
CA LEU A 51 -7.94 2.02 -4.49
C LEU A 51 -7.12 1.16 -3.53
N LEU A 52 -6.25 0.29 -4.06
CA LEU A 52 -5.35 -0.53 -3.26
C LEU A 52 -4.30 0.30 -2.53
N GLN A 53 -3.81 1.38 -3.13
CA GLN A 53 -2.82 2.26 -2.51
C GLN A 53 -3.40 3.14 -1.40
N GLU A 54 -4.69 3.45 -1.45
CA GLU A 54 -5.39 4.16 -0.37
C GLU A 54 -5.54 3.29 0.90
N LYS A 55 -5.30 2.02 0.79
CA LYS A 55 -5.25 1.11 1.94
C LYS A 55 -3.98 1.37 2.75
N ARG A 56 -4.12 1.90 3.96
CA ARG A 56 -2.96 2.33 4.78
C ARG A 56 -2.30 1.21 5.57
N THR A 57 -3.07 0.22 5.99
CA THR A 57 -2.55 -0.94 6.73
C THR A 57 -3.13 -2.22 6.14
N GLN A 58 -4.06 -2.82 6.83
CA GLN A 58 -4.82 -3.97 6.30
C GLN A 58 -6.25 -3.61 5.90
N LEU A 59 -6.68 -2.40 6.25
CA LEU A 59 -8.04 -1.90 6.08
C LEU A 59 -8.02 -0.52 5.42
N TRP A 60 -9.12 -0.14 4.77
CA TRP A 60 -9.40 1.26 4.45
C TRP A 60 -9.87 1.97 5.71
N ASP A 61 -10.08 3.27 5.62
CA ASP A 61 -10.36 4.18 6.74
C ASP A 61 -11.58 3.79 7.60
N THR A 62 -12.59 3.14 6.99
CA THR A 62 -13.76 2.64 7.71
C THR A 62 -14.09 1.19 7.32
N PRO A 63 -14.81 0.43 8.18
CA PRO A 63 -15.28 -0.91 7.83
C PRO A 63 -16.18 -0.93 6.59
N ILE A 64 -17.02 0.11 6.40
CA ILE A 64 -17.89 0.24 5.24
C ILE A 64 -17.05 0.41 3.97
N ASN A 65 -16.10 1.34 3.98
CA ASN A 65 -15.20 1.56 2.85
C ASN A 65 -14.32 0.34 2.57
N THR A 66 -14.00 -0.43 3.59
CA THR A 66 -13.29 -1.72 3.42
C THR A 66 -14.16 -2.73 2.68
N ALA A 67 -15.43 -2.87 3.06
CA ALA A 67 -16.37 -3.78 2.38
C ALA A 67 -16.60 -3.36 0.92
N ASP A 68 -16.81 -2.06 0.67
CA ASP A 68 -16.99 -1.50 -0.65
C ASP A 68 -15.75 -1.69 -1.53
N ALA A 69 -14.56 -1.45 -0.98
CA ALA A 69 -13.33 -1.67 -1.71
C ALA A 69 -13.12 -3.14 -2.07
N VAL A 70 -13.35 -4.05 -1.14
CA VAL A 70 -13.29 -5.50 -1.41
C VAL A 70 -14.30 -5.88 -2.49
N TYR A 71 -15.52 -5.35 -2.41
CA TYR A 71 -16.55 -5.56 -3.45
C TYR A 71 -16.06 -5.11 -4.82
N ALA A 72 -15.41 -3.94 -4.94
CA ALA A 72 -14.89 -3.43 -6.20
C ALA A 72 -13.82 -4.33 -6.84
N PHE A 73 -13.09 -5.10 -6.04
CA PHE A 73 -12.14 -6.10 -6.55
C PHE A 73 -12.81 -7.41 -6.96
N LEU A 74 -13.86 -7.80 -6.26
CA LEU A 74 -14.55 -9.08 -6.49
C LEU A 74 -15.66 -8.96 -7.54
N TYR A 75 -16.21 -7.77 -7.73
CA TYR A 75 -17.28 -7.53 -8.67
C TYR A 75 -16.84 -7.86 -10.10
N ASN A 76 -17.68 -8.55 -10.82
CA ASN A 76 -17.44 -9.00 -12.20
C ASN A 76 -16.28 -10.01 -12.38
N ASN A 77 -15.59 -10.39 -11.33
CA ASN A 77 -14.75 -11.57 -11.39
C ASN A 77 -15.66 -12.80 -11.31
N LYS A 78 -15.66 -13.62 -12.35
CA LYS A 78 -16.32 -14.92 -12.26
C LYS A 78 -15.69 -15.67 -11.09
N VAL A 79 -16.48 -16.33 -10.28
CA VAL A 79 -15.99 -17.12 -9.13
C VAL A 79 -14.87 -18.08 -9.56
N GLU A 80 -14.94 -18.57 -10.80
CA GLU A 80 -13.91 -19.38 -11.43
C GLU A 80 -12.54 -18.68 -11.56
N SER A 81 -12.52 -17.34 -11.71
CA SER A 81 -11.25 -16.58 -11.79
C SER A 81 -10.62 -16.34 -10.42
N LEU A 82 -11.41 -16.42 -9.35
CA LEU A 82 -10.91 -16.35 -7.97
C LEU A 82 -10.34 -17.70 -7.51
N THR A 83 -10.74 -18.79 -8.16
CA THR A 83 -10.30 -20.15 -7.85
C THR A 83 -9.37 -20.71 -8.93
N THR A 84 -8.65 -19.85 -9.65
CA THR A 84 -7.77 -20.29 -10.74
C THR A 84 -6.83 -21.41 -10.27
N LYS A 85 -6.89 -22.51 -11.00
CA LYS A 85 -6.04 -23.69 -10.77
C LYS A 85 -4.56 -23.45 -11.12
N THR A 86 -4.25 -22.32 -11.75
CA THR A 86 -2.90 -21.95 -12.16
C THR A 86 -2.37 -20.88 -11.23
N PRO A 87 -1.59 -21.24 -10.21
CA PRO A 87 -1.01 -20.26 -9.29
C PRO A 87 0.01 -19.37 -10.02
N SER A 88 0.17 -18.14 -9.56
CA SER A 88 1.30 -17.31 -9.98
C SER A 88 2.60 -17.92 -9.45
N THR A 89 3.62 -17.91 -10.26
CA THR A 89 4.96 -18.36 -9.85
C THR A 89 5.69 -17.19 -9.20
N LEU A 90 6.17 -17.41 -8.00
CA LEU A 90 6.96 -16.43 -7.25
C LEU A 90 8.37 -16.96 -7.09
N THR A 91 9.36 -16.14 -7.39
CA THR A 91 10.77 -16.49 -7.17
C THR A 91 11.51 -15.41 -6.40
N ILE A 92 12.43 -15.81 -5.56
CA ILE A 92 13.38 -14.94 -4.87
C ILE A 92 14.78 -15.38 -5.25
N ASP A 93 15.56 -14.46 -5.79
CA ASP A 93 16.92 -14.72 -6.29
C ASP A 93 16.99 -15.96 -7.22
N GLY A 94 15.96 -16.11 -8.07
CA GLY A 94 15.82 -17.22 -9.02
C GLY A 94 15.33 -18.54 -8.40
N GLN A 95 15.14 -18.60 -7.08
CA GLN A 95 14.61 -19.80 -6.41
C GLN A 95 13.09 -19.71 -6.26
N PRO A 96 12.35 -20.75 -6.66
CA PRO A 96 10.90 -20.74 -6.54
C PRO A 96 10.49 -20.75 -5.06
N ILE A 97 9.51 -19.89 -4.73
CA ILE A 97 8.86 -19.92 -3.43
C ILE A 97 7.75 -20.97 -3.51
N THR A 98 7.88 -22.02 -2.73
CA THR A 98 6.81 -23.00 -2.59
C THR A 98 5.69 -22.37 -1.80
N THR A 99 4.57 -22.10 -2.45
CA THR A 99 3.39 -21.59 -1.79
C THR A 99 2.61 -22.74 -1.19
N ASP A 100 2.37 -22.69 0.10
CA ASP A 100 1.47 -23.60 0.77
C ASP A 100 0.04 -23.46 0.22
N THR A 101 -0.80 -24.43 0.56
CA THR A 101 -2.20 -24.46 0.13
C THR A 101 -2.89 -23.11 0.32
N PRO A 102 -3.64 -22.62 -0.68
CA PRO A 102 -4.32 -21.33 -0.59
C PRO A 102 -5.20 -21.25 0.66
N THR A 103 -5.01 -20.21 1.45
CA THR A 103 -5.84 -19.99 2.63
C THR A 103 -7.24 -19.59 2.19
N ALA A 104 -8.25 -20.20 2.80
CA ALA A 104 -9.67 -19.89 2.59
C ALA A 104 -10.22 -20.12 1.17
N GLY A 105 -9.58 -20.92 0.32
CA GLY A 105 -10.11 -21.27 -1.01
C GLY A 105 -10.12 -20.12 -2.03
N LEU A 106 -9.58 -18.95 -1.70
CA LEU A 106 -9.60 -17.74 -2.53
C LEU A 106 -8.28 -17.45 -3.24
N GLY A 107 -7.37 -18.41 -3.31
CA GLY A 107 -6.06 -18.19 -3.94
C GLY A 107 -5.15 -17.19 -3.20
N TYR A 108 -5.46 -16.89 -1.94
CA TYR A 108 -4.63 -16.03 -1.10
C TYR A 108 -3.53 -16.83 -0.43
N VAL A 109 -2.29 -16.39 -0.63
CA VAL A 109 -1.11 -16.98 0.01
C VAL A 109 -0.37 -15.87 0.76
N LYS A 110 -0.03 -16.14 2.00
CA LYS A 110 0.86 -15.30 2.81
C LYS A 110 2.00 -16.16 3.33
N GLN A 111 3.20 -15.80 2.97
CA GLN A 111 4.39 -16.51 3.41
C GLN A 111 5.34 -15.55 4.12
N ARG A 112 5.94 -16.01 5.19
CA ARG A 112 6.99 -15.30 5.90
C ARG A 112 8.30 -16.04 5.69
N LEU A 113 9.27 -15.31 5.16
CA LEU A 113 10.63 -15.82 4.96
C LEU A 113 11.54 -15.13 5.98
N ASN A 114 12.32 -15.91 6.72
CA ASN A 114 13.21 -15.39 7.76
C ASN A 114 14.66 -15.59 7.35
N GLY A 115 15.52 -14.64 7.71
CA GLY A 115 16.96 -14.77 7.54
C GLY A 115 17.45 -14.69 6.10
N ILE A 116 16.66 -14.13 5.17
CA ILE A 116 17.08 -13.89 3.80
C ILE A 116 17.21 -12.39 3.53
N GLU A 117 18.19 -12.02 2.74
CA GLU A 117 18.38 -10.68 2.18
C GLU A 117 18.20 -10.73 0.66
N PRO A 118 16.95 -10.71 0.18
CA PRO A 118 16.66 -10.90 -1.23
C PRO A 118 17.15 -9.72 -2.06
N ARG A 119 17.74 -10.01 -3.21
CA ARG A 119 18.14 -8.99 -4.21
C ARG A 119 17.12 -8.83 -5.31
N THR A 120 16.50 -9.95 -5.68
CA THR A 120 15.52 -9.96 -6.76
C THR A 120 14.26 -10.69 -6.33
N PHE A 121 13.12 -10.13 -6.73
CA PHE A 121 11.81 -10.77 -6.58
C PHE A 121 11.12 -10.77 -7.94
N THR A 122 10.68 -11.94 -8.38
CA THR A 122 9.92 -12.07 -9.63
C THR A 122 8.58 -12.72 -9.34
N ALA A 123 7.54 -12.13 -9.90
CA ALA A 123 6.19 -12.68 -9.88
C ALA A 123 5.72 -12.85 -11.33
N GLU A 124 5.40 -14.07 -11.71
CA GLU A 124 4.93 -14.39 -13.04
C GLU A 124 3.54 -15.02 -12.97
N LYS A 125 2.66 -14.54 -13.85
CA LYS A 125 1.31 -15.06 -13.98
C LYS A 125 1.02 -15.36 -15.44
N THR A 126 0.66 -16.59 -15.71
CA THR A 126 0.34 -17.08 -17.05
C THR A 126 -1.16 -17.17 -17.32
N SER A 127 -1.99 -17.07 -16.29
CA SER A 127 -3.45 -17.13 -16.41
C SER A 127 -4.07 -15.74 -16.57
N ASP A 128 -5.23 -15.67 -17.21
CA ASP A 128 -6.01 -14.43 -17.33
C ASP A 128 -6.48 -13.89 -15.98
N GLY A 129 -6.83 -12.60 -15.97
CA GLY A 129 -7.33 -11.90 -14.79
C GLY A 129 -6.23 -11.15 -14.02
N THR A 130 -6.61 -10.40 -13.00
CA THR A 130 -5.70 -9.58 -12.21
C THR A 130 -5.32 -10.29 -10.92
N SER A 131 -4.03 -10.35 -10.62
CA SER A 131 -3.52 -10.79 -9.32
C SER A 131 -2.93 -9.61 -8.58
N TRP A 132 -3.03 -9.65 -7.28
CA TRP A 132 -2.52 -8.61 -6.38
C TRP A 132 -1.53 -9.23 -5.41
N GLY A 133 -0.45 -8.52 -5.15
CA GLY A 133 0.54 -8.97 -4.19
C GLY A 133 1.28 -7.80 -3.59
N ALA A 134 1.91 -8.06 -2.45
CA ALA A 134 2.82 -7.12 -1.81
C ALA A 134 3.99 -7.88 -1.18
N LEU A 135 5.16 -7.31 -1.30
CA LEU A 135 6.37 -7.76 -0.64
C LEU A 135 6.72 -6.77 0.46
N TYR A 136 6.89 -7.26 1.66
CA TYR A 136 7.30 -6.47 2.81
C TYR A 136 8.66 -6.95 3.30
N ALA A 137 9.62 -6.04 3.39
CA ALA A 137 10.88 -6.26 4.08
C ALA A 137 10.78 -5.69 5.50
N GLN A 138 11.12 -6.50 6.49
CA GLN A 138 11.16 -6.08 7.88
C GLN A 138 12.54 -6.38 8.45
N PHE A 139 13.23 -5.36 8.91
CA PHE A 139 14.59 -5.47 9.45
C PHE A 139 14.78 -4.50 10.59
N TRP A 140 15.77 -4.81 11.44
CA TRP A 140 16.20 -3.92 12.50
C TRP A 140 17.35 -3.04 12.00
N GLN A 141 17.28 -1.76 12.28
CA GLN A 141 18.32 -0.80 11.94
C GLN A 141 18.61 0.09 13.15
N LYS A 142 19.89 0.41 13.38
CA LYS A 142 20.24 1.38 14.39
C LYS A 142 19.71 2.76 14.00
N SER A 143 19.21 3.51 14.97
CA SER A 143 18.66 4.86 14.72
C SER A 143 19.68 5.81 14.08
N SER A 144 20.97 5.63 14.38
CA SER A 144 22.08 6.39 13.79
C SER A 144 22.22 6.17 12.27
N ASP A 145 21.81 5.01 11.77
CA ASP A 145 22.04 4.59 10.39
C ASP A 145 20.84 4.93 9.49
N VAL A 146 19.74 5.40 10.10
CA VAL A 146 18.54 5.83 9.37
C VAL A 146 18.84 7.12 8.64
N LYS A 147 18.90 7.05 7.31
CA LYS A 147 19.08 8.22 6.46
C LYS A 147 17.79 9.02 6.36
N ALA A 148 17.91 10.34 6.37
CA ALA A 148 16.79 11.23 6.13
C ALA A 148 16.25 10.98 4.71
N SER A 149 14.93 10.84 4.59
CA SER A 149 14.25 10.77 3.31
C SER A 149 13.05 11.72 3.29
N ALA A 150 12.76 12.30 2.14
CA ALA A 150 11.63 13.19 1.96
C ALA A 150 10.90 12.81 0.66
N ASN A 151 9.58 12.82 0.73
CA ASN A 151 8.72 12.60 -0.43
C ASN A 151 7.57 13.60 -0.41
N GLY A 152 7.78 14.73 -1.05
CA GLY A 152 6.81 15.83 -1.15
C GLY A 152 6.76 16.74 0.09
N MET A 153 7.17 16.27 1.25
CA MET A 153 7.26 17.06 2.49
C MET A 153 8.56 16.74 3.20
N THR A 154 9.25 17.77 3.69
CA THR A 154 10.51 17.62 4.42
C THR A 154 10.30 17.97 5.88
N VAL A 155 10.75 17.10 6.78
CA VAL A 155 10.76 17.34 8.22
C VAL A 155 12.20 17.40 8.70
N LYS A 156 12.60 18.54 9.26
CA LYS A 156 13.92 18.74 9.88
C LYS A 156 13.75 18.84 11.40
N ARG A 157 14.52 18.04 12.13
CA ARG A 157 14.58 18.09 13.59
C ARG A 157 15.97 18.57 14.03
N GLU A 158 16.01 19.59 14.86
CA GLU A 158 17.23 20.12 15.45
C GLU A 158 17.13 20.08 16.97
N LEU A 159 18.22 19.69 17.62
CA LEU A 159 18.35 19.77 19.08
C LEU A 159 19.17 21.02 19.43
N LEU A 160 18.61 21.83 20.33
CA LEU A 160 19.19 23.09 20.75
C LEU A 160 19.35 23.09 22.27
N THR A 161 20.27 23.91 22.76
CA THR A 161 20.35 24.23 24.19
C THR A 161 19.08 25.00 24.63
N SER A 162 18.91 25.18 25.95
CA SER A 162 17.82 26.03 26.48
C SER A 162 17.83 27.44 25.90
N ASP A 163 19.01 27.95 25.57
CA ASP A 163 19.22 29.30 25.03
C ASP A 163 19.04 29.37 23.51
N GLY A 164 18.79 28.24 22.85
CA GLY A 164 18.50 28.16 21.43
C GLY A 164 19.70 28.00 20.50
N ASN A 165 20.88 27.75 21.07
CA ASN A 165 22.09 27.45 20.28
C ASN A 165 22.13 25.96 19.87
N PRO A 166 22.76 25.59 18.75
CA PRO A 166 22.95 24.19 18.38
C PRO A 166 23.60 23.40 19.50
N LEU A 167 23.05 22.24 19.78
CA LEU A 167 23.58 21.35 20.80
C LEU A 167 24.89 20.72 20.27
N SER A 168 25.95 20.88 21.03
CA SER A 168 27.26 20.25 20.78
C SER A 168 27.66 19.44 22.00
N GLY A 169 28.00 18.15 21.79
CA GLY A 169 28.46 17.26 22.86
C GLY A 169 27.44 16.24 23.32
N GLU A 170 27.80 15.49 24.35
CA GLU A 170 26.96 14.44 24.92
C GLU A 170 25.93 14.99 25.90
N LEU A 171 24.71 14.48 25.82
CA LEU A 171 23.64 14.78 26.75
C LEU A 171 23.70 13.85 27.96
N LYS A 172 23.48 14.41 29.14
CA LYS A 172 23.36 13.68 30.40
C LYS A 172 21.89 13.65 30.85
N VAL A 173 21.55 12.64 31.62
CA VAL A 173 20.21 12.55 32.22
C VAL A 173 19.99 13.79 33.11
N GLY A 174 18.89 14.51 32.84
CA GLY A 174 18.53 15.77 33.51
C GLY A 174 18.82 17.02 32.68
N ASP A 175 19.57 16.93 31.59
CA ASP A 175 19.82 18.07 30.71
C ASP A 175 18.54 18.55 30.02
N LYS A 176 18.34 19.85 29.95
CA LYS A 176 17.21 20.47 29.26
C LYS A 176 17.60 20.76 27.82
N VAL A 177 16.81 20.23 26.90
CA VAL A 177 16.99 20.47 25.48
C VAL A 177 15.75 21.06 24.87
N ARG A 178 15.93 21.93 23.88
CA ARG A 178 14.87 22.45 23.03
C ARG A 178 14.87 21.71 21.71
N VAL A 179 13.74 21.18 21.31
CA VAL A 179 13.58 20.53 20.00
C VAL A 179 12.90 21.51 19.06
N ARG A 180 13.56 21.81 17.93
CA ARG A 180 12.97 22.56 16.82
C ARG A 180 12.58 21.60 15.72
N ILE A 181 11.32 21.64 15.30
CA ILE A 181 10.83 20.88 14.17
C ILE A 181 10.42 21.90 13.09
N THR A 182 10.98 21.73 11.92
CA THR A 182 10.63 22.52 10.72
C THR A 182 10.00 21.57 9.71
N ILE A 183 8.84 21.95 9.18
CA ILE A 183 8.08 21.18 8.19
C ILE A 183 7.99 22.02 6.92
#